data_276d1e1604b68c79c3bc8a59a45e464b
#
_entry.id   276d1e1604b68c79c3bc8a59a45e464b
#
_cell.length_a   1.000
_cell.length_b   1.000
_cell.length_c   1.000
_cell.angle_alpha   90.00
_cell.angle_beta   90.00
_cell.angle_gamma   90.00
#
_symmetry.space_group_name_H-M   'P 1'
#
loop_
_entity.id
_entity.type
_entity.pdbx_description
1 polymer ?
#
loop_
_entity_poly.entity_id
_entity_poly.type
_entity_poly.pdbx_seq_one_letter_code
_entity_poly.pdbx_strand_id
1 'polypeptide(L)'
;MEEFKKDYKLVVLDYNWNNDFEKLDKIPQELRSRVEILINPYCTPHCKRRKQHYEVLGESQRKCSKQTMYEQLGAVRSVKDPMEDANNFNCPNTRYNFYQITHYSTFVSNNDVYGRYLDMGFNNFKIEGRVPNVIESYVYYLVKPEYRDRVRLDMLTYRPPVQEVKEHPRLFIDKNGREIPQRRV
;
A
#
# COMPACT_ATOMS: atom_id res chain seq x y z
N MET A 1 8.84 -15.10 -17.09
CA MET A 1 9.00 -14.81 -18.54
C MET A 1 7.69 -14.87 -19.32
N GLU A 2 6.78 -15.80 -19.00
CA GLU A 2 5.46 -15.87 -19.68
C GLU A 2 4.62 -14.57 -19.53
N GLU A 3 4.67 -13.92 -18.37
CA GLU A 3 3.91 -12.69 -18.13
C GLU A 3 4.33 -11.52 -19.04
N PHE A 4 5.59 -11.46 -19.45
CA PHE A 4 6.08 -10.42 -20.37
C PHE A 4 5.61 -10.61 -21.80
N LYS A 5 5.15 -11.83 -22.18
CA LYS A 5 4.55 -12.10 -23.50
C LYS A 5 3.12 -11.57 -23.59
N LYS A 6 2.48 -11.29 -22.45
CA LYS A 6 1.17 -10.67 -22.37
C LYS A 6 1.30 -9.16 -22.55
N ASP A 7 0.25 -8.51 -23.00
CA ASP A 7 0.22 -7.06 -23.25
C ASP A 7 0.02 -6.25 -21.94
N TYR A 8 0.76 -6.60 -20.89
CA TYR A 8 0.78 -5.83 -19.65
C TYR A 8 1.79 -4.69 -19.75
N LYS A 9 1.38 -3.48 -19.35
CA LYS A 9 2.26 -2.33 -19.26
C LYS A 9 3.37 -2.54 -18.21
N LEU A 10 3.01 -3.10 -17.06
CA LEU A 10 3.92 -3.43 -15.96
C LEU A 10 3.65 -4.85 -15.47
N VAL A 11 4.71 -5.53 -15.09
CA VAL A 11 4.69 -6.86 -14.44
C VAL A 11 5.23 -6.70 -13.02
N VAL A 12 4.37 -6.93 -12.02
CA VAL A 12 4.77 -6.84 -10.61
C VAL A 12 5.56 -8.09 -10.24
N LEU A 13 6.79 -7.88 -9.79
CA LEU A 13 7.65 -8.97 -9.34
C LEU A 13 7.19 -9.50 -7.98
N ASP A 14 7.31 -10.81 -7.76
CA ASP A 14 7.13 -11.37 -6.43
C ASP A 14 8.21 -10.80 -5.49
N TYR A 15 7.78 -10.16 -4.40
CA TYR A 15 8.70 -9.50 -3.47
C TYR A 15 9.71 -10.48 -2.81
N ASN A 16 9.46 -11.79 -2.85
CA ASN A 16 10.45 -12.77 -2.42
C ASN A 16 11.69 -12.87 -3.34
N TRP A 17 11.66 -12.17 -4.48
CA TRP A 17 12.81 -11.98 -5.35
C TRP A 17 13.64 -10.74 -4.99
N ASN A 18 13.11 -9.88 -4.13
CA ASN A 18 13.85 -8.70 -3.70
C ASN A 18 15.21 -9.12 -3.11
N ASN A 19 16.25 -8.36 -3.48
CA ASN A 19 17.62 -8.56 -3.08
C ASN A 19 18.27 -9.88 -3.55
N ASP A 20 17.56 -10.72 -4.31
CA ASP A 20 18.14 -11.87 -5.02
C ASP A 20 18.66 -11.39 -6.39
N PHE A 21 19.80 -10.73 -6.37
CA PHE A 21 20.37 -10.09 -7.56
C PHE A 21 20.76 -11.09 -8.64
N GLU A 22 21.06 -12.35 -8.30
CA GLU A 22 21.30 -13.40 -9.27
C GLU A 22 20.06 -13.74 -10.08
N LYS A 23 18.88 -13.73 -9.44
CA LYS A 23 17.62 -13.92 -10.14
C LYS A 23 17.20 -12.67 -10.91
N LEU A 24 17.38 -11.50 -10.34
CA LEU A 24 17.06 -10.23 -10.99
C LEU A 24 17.87 -10.02 -12.26
N ASP A 25 19.13 -10.44 -12.26
CA ASP A 25 20.01 -10.32 -13.43
C ASP A 25 19.59 -11.22 -14.60
N LYS A 26 18.87 -12.30 -14.34
CA LYS A 26 18.29 -13.18 -15.39
C LYS A 26 17.13 -12.51 -16.14
N ILE A 27 16.60 -11.41 -15.66
CA ILE A 27 15.60 -10.63 -16.39
C ILE A 27 16.31 -9.84 -17.49
N PRO A 28 15.94 -10.05 -18.79
CA PRO A 28 16.53 -9.32 -19.89
C PRO A 28 16.47 -7.79 -19.67
N GLN A 29 17.54 -7.11 -20.01
CA GLN A 29 17.70 -5.66 -19.73
C GLN A 29 16.57 -4.84 -20.34
N GLU A 30 16.14 -5.18 -21.57
CA GLU A 30 15.06 -4.50 -22.27
C GLU A 30 13.68 -4.65 -21.60
N LEU A 31 13.51 -5.66 -20.71
CA LEU A 31 12.27 -5.89 -19.98
C LEU A 31 12.27 -5.26 -18.58
N ARG A 32 13.43 -4.87 -18.05
CA ARG A 32 13.54 -4.36 -16.66
C ARG A 32 12.74 -3.08 -16.43
N SER A 33 12.60 -2.24 -17.45
CA SER A 33 11.74 -1.04 -17.40
C SER A 33 10.22 -1.35 -17.32
N ARG A 34 9.82 -2.60 -17.54
CA ARG A 34 8.44 -3.10 -17.38
C ARG A 34 8.23 -3.86 -16.07
N VAL A 35 9.23 -3.95 -15.22
CA VAL A 35 9.14 -4.61 -13.91
C VAL A 35 8.79 -3.58 -12.84
N GLU A 36 7.71 -3.83 -12.08
CA GLU A 36 7.39 -3.09 -10.86
C GLU A 36 7.87 -3.88 -9.64
N ILE A 37 8.66 -3.26 -8.79
CA ILE A 37 9.24 -3.86 -7.58
C ILE A 37 8.58 -3.25 -6.34
N LEU A 38 7.96 -4.07 -5.50
CA LEU A 38 7.45 -3.67 -4.20
C LEU A 38 8.61 -3.57 -3.21
N ILE A 39 9.04 -2.35 -2.87
CA ILE A 39 10.29 -2.12 -2.12
C ILE A 39 10.15 -2.23 -0.59
N ASN A 40 8.93 -2.09 -0.05
CA ASN A 40 8.66 -2.15 1.39
C ASN A 40 7.56 -3.16 1.74
N PRO A 41 7.68 -4.45 1.36
CA PRO A 41 6.64 -5.43 1.62
C PRO A 41 6.44 -5.64 3.12
N TYR A 42 5.19 -5.50 3.58
CA TYR A 42 4.84 -5.74 4.98
C TYR A 42 4.58 -7.21 5.30
N CYS A 43 4.38 -8.05 4.30
CA CYS A 43 4.24 -9.49 4.51
C CYS A 43 5.55 -10.13 4.97
N THR A 44 5.46 -11.08 5.89
CA THR A 44 6.60 -11.91 6.28
C THR A 44 7.21 -12.58 5.06
N PRO A 45 8.55 -12.56 4.90
CA PRO A 45 9.22 -13.25 3.81
C PRO A 45 8.80 -14.73 3.71
N HIS A 46 8.58 -15.22 2.50
CA HIS A 46 8.19 -16.59 2.20
C HIS A 46 6.93 -17.09 2.95
N CYS A 47 5.99 -16.20 3.27
CA CYS A 47 4.77 -16.56 3.97
C CYS A 47 3.96 -17.61 3.19
N LYS A 48 3.83 -18.81 3.75
CA LYS A 48 3.08 -19.93 3.15
C LYS A 48 1.57 -19.66 3.05
N ARG A 49 1.05 -18.76 3.88
CA ARG A 49 -0.37 -18.41 3.94
C ARG A 49 -0.74 -17.21 3.05
N ARG A 50 0.24 -16.60 2.37
CA ARG A 50 0.04 -15.40 1.58
C ARG A 50 -1.09 -15.57 0.55
N LYS A 51 -1.07 -16.64 -0.24
CA LYS A 51 -2.09 -16.90 -1.27
C LYS A 51 -3.49 -16.94 -0.64
N GLN A 52 -3.66 -17.74 0.41
CA GLN A 52 -4.94 -17.85 1.12
C GLN A 52 -5.40 -16.50 1.69
N HIS A 53 -4.48 -15.71 2.27
CA HIS A 53 -4.79 -14.38 2.79
C HIS A 53 -5.32 -13.46 1.69
N TYR A 54 -4.66 -13.41 0.52
CA TYR A 54 -5.13 -12.59 -0.59
C TYR A 54 -6.46 -13.07 -1.17
N GLU A 55 -6.72 -14.36 -1.21
CA GLU A 55 -8.00 -14.93 -1.65
C GLU A 55 -9.14 -14.49 -0.70
N VAL A 56 -8.95 -14.64 0.62
CA VAL A 56 -9.92 -14.23 1.63
C VAL A 56 -10.16 -12.71 1.58
N LEU A 57 -9.10 -11.92 1.48
CA LEU A 57 -9.20 -10.46 1.39
C LEU A 57 -9.94 -10.03 0.12
N GLY A 58 -9.61 -10.62 -1.02
CA GLY A 58 -10.24 -10.31 -2.30
C GLY A 58 -11.73 -10.67 -2.31
N GLU A 59 -12.11 -11.81 -1.71
CA GLU A 59 -13.51 -12.20 -1.55
C GLU A 59 -14.28 -11.23 -0.66
N SER A 60 -13.70 -10.84 0.48
CA SER A 60 -14.29 -9.88 1.40
C SER A 60 -14.49 -8.52 0.74
N GLN A 61 -13.51 -8.03 -0.03
CA GLN A 61 -13.62 -6.78 -0.78
C GLN A 61 -14.71 -6.85 -1.86
N ARG A 62 -14.87 -7.99 -2.55
CA ARG A 62 -15.98 -8.18 -3.49
C ARG A 62 -17.33 -8.12 -2.81
N LYS A 63 -17.46 -8.74 -1.61
CA LYS A 63 -18.68 -8.66 -0.80
C LYS A 63 -18.99 -7.22 -0.40
N CYS A 64 -17.99 -6.45 0.04
CA CYS A 64 -18.13 -5.03 0.34
C CYS A 64 -18.63 -4.22 -0.86
N SER A 65 -18.04 -4.41 -2.03
CA SER A 65 -18.42 -3.68 -3.24
C SER A 65 -19.86 -3.99 -3.66
N LYS A 66 -20.28 -5.27 -3.59
CA LYS A 66 -21.66 -5.67 -3.87
C LYS A 66 -22.64 -5.07 -2.87
N GLN A 67 -22.31 -5.11 -1.58
CA GLN A 67 -23.14 -4.52 -0.53
C GLN A 67 -23.34 -3.02 -0.74
N THR A 68 -22.26 -2.26 -1.01
CA THR A 68 -22.34 -0.83 -1.30
C THR A 68 -23.25 -0.55 -2.51
N MET A 69 -23.14 -1.35 -3.56
CA MET A 69 -24.01 -1.22 -4.73
C MET A 69 -25.50 -1.48 -4.38
N TYR A 70 -25.80 -2.51 -3.59
CA TYR A 70 -27.16 -2.79 -3.16
C TYR A 70 -27.73 -1.69 -2.25
N GLU A 71 -26.92 -1.15 -1.34
CA GLU A 71 -27.32 -0.03 -0.48
C GLU A 71 -27.64 1.23 -1.31
N GLN A 72 -26.84 1.53 -2.33
CA GLN A 72 -27.10 2.64 -3.26
C GLN A 72 -28.40 2.45 -4.05
N LEU A 73 -28.80 1.20 -4.33
CA LEU A 73 -30.07 0.86 -4.98
C LEU A 73 -31.27 0.78 -4.00
N GLY A 74 -31.07 1.13 -2.73
CA GLY A 74 -32.12 1.13 -1.71
C GLY A 74 -32.44 -0.24 -1.10
N ALA A 75 -31.60 -1.24 -1.33
CA ALA A 75 -31.75 -2.57 -0.72
C ALA A 75 -31.36 -2.55 0.77
N VAL A 76 -31.95 -3.49 1.53
CA VAL A 76 -31.65 -3.62 2.97
C VAL A 76 -30.20 -4.07 3.17
N ARG A 77 -29.51 -3.41 4.11
CA ARG A 77 -28.15 -3.74 4.49
C ARG A 77 -28.05 -5.15 5.05
N SER A 78 -27.05 -5.92 4.61
CA SER A 78 -26.70 -7.19 5.20
C SER A 78 -26.29 -7.01 6.67
N VAL A 79 -26.76 -7.87 7.56
CA VAL A 79 -26.40 -7.85 8.98
C VAL A 79 -24.96 -8.35 9.20
N LYS A 80 -24.45 -9.18 8.28
CA LYS A 80 -23.12 -9.75 8.39
C LYS A 80 -22.07 -8.79 7.84
N ASP A 81 -21.02 -8.50 8.62
CA ASP A 81 -19.86 -7.72 8.16
C ASP A 81 -19.17 -8.45 6.99
N PRO A 82 -19.13 -7.87 5.79
CA PRO A 82 -18.48 -8.51 4.64
C PRO A 82 -16.96 -8.68 4.81
N MET A 83 -16.33 -7.94 5.75
CA MET A 83 -14.92 -8.04 6.07
C MET A 83 -14.62 -9.02 7.22
N GLU A 84 -15.62 -9.67 7.82
CA GLU A 84 -15.43 -10.57 8.98
C GLU A 84 -14.36 -11.63 8.72
N ASP A 85 -14.42 -12.31 7.57
CA ASP A 85 -13.48 -13.38 7.24
C ASP A 85 -12.03 -12.84 7.09
N ALA A 86 -11.86 -11.63 6.53
CA ALA A 86 -10.58 -10.98 6.37
C ALA A 86 -10.02 -10.48 7.71
N ASN A 87 -10.87 -9.89 8.57
CA ASN A 87 -10.50 -9.39 9.87
C ASN A 87 -10.10 -10.52 10.84
N ASN A 88 -10.76 -11.67 10.72
CA ASN A 88 -10.48 -12.86 11.54
C ASN A 88 -9.37 -13.76 10.95
N PHE A 89 -8.78 -13.39 9.81
CA PHE A 89 -7.70 -14.18 9.23
C PHE A 89 -6.48 -14.16 10.16
N ASN A 90 -6.10 -15.34 10.65
CA ASN A 90 -4.93 -15.48 11.53
C ASN A 90 -3.63 -15.28 10.72
N CYS A 91 -3.19 -14.03 10.61
CA CYS A 91 -1.95 -13.65 9.97
C CYS A 91 -0.78 -13.79 10.96
N PRO A 92 0.34 -14.44 10.59
CA PRO A 92 1.53 -14.52 11.45
C PRO A 92 2.16 -13.14 11.70
N ASN A 93 1.92 -12.17 10.82
CA ASN A 93 2.38 -10.80 10.99
C ASN A 93 1.24 -9.95 11.56
N THR A 94 1.22 -9.80 12.88
CA THR A 94 0.20 -9.03 13.61
C THR A 94 0.60 -7.56 13.85
N ARG A 95 1.84 -7.19 13.55
CA ARG A 95 2.38 -5.86 13.82
C ARG A 95 2.98 -5.27 12.54
N TYR A 96 2.15 -4.51 11.82
CA TYR A 96 2.60 -3.74 10.65
C TYR A 96 3.38 -2.51 11.11
N ASN A 97 4.69 -2.66 11.27
CA ASN A 97 5.58 -1.58 11.67
C ASN A 97 6.69 -1.41 10.64
N PHE A 98 6.93 -0.17 10.19
CA PHE A 98 7.98 0.14 9.24
C PHE A 98 9.35 -0.35 9.72
N TYR A 99 9.69 -0.10 10.98
CA TYR A 99 10.99 -0.53 11.54
C TYR A 99 11.16 -2.04 11.59
N GLN A 100 10.09 -2.80 11.72
CA GLN A 100 10.14 -4.26 11.67
C GLN A 100 10.48 -4.75 10.26
N ILE A 101 9.87 -4.18 9.23
CA ILE A 101 10.09 -4.64 7.86
C ILE A 101 11.48 -4.32 7.36
N THR A 102 12.17 -3.31 7.90
CA THR A 102 13.57 -3.02 7.52
C THR A 102 14.53 -4.16 7.84
N HIS A 103 14.13 -5.08 8.72
CA HIS A 103 14.90 -6.30 9.03
C HIS A 103 14.54 -7.49 8.15
N TYR A 104 13.55 -7.37 7.27
CA TYR A 104 13.18 -8.46 6.37
C TYR A 104 14.15 -8.56 5.18
N SER A 105 14.50 -9.79 4.80
CA SER A 105 15.33 -10.04 3.61
C SER A 105 14.71 -9.52 2.31
N THR A 106 13.40 -9.30 2.32
CA THR A 106 12.63 -8.77 1.18
C THR A 106 12.51 -7.25 1.17
N PHE A 107 12.98 -6.55 2.21
CA PHE A 107 13.02 -5.10 2.24
C PHE A 107 14.15 -4.59 1.35
N VAL A 108 13.84 -3.66 0.46
CA VAL A 108 14.85 -3.02 -0.39
C VAL A 108 15.28 -1.71 0.27
N SER A 109 16.56 -1.57 0.54
CA SER A 109 17.08 -0.36 1.17
C SER A 109 17.02 0.84 0.21
N ASN A 110 16.99 2.05 0.78
CA ASN A 110 17.08 3.28 -0.01
C ASN A 110 18.34 3.30 -0.89
N ASN A 111 19.48 2.86 -0.34
CA ASN A 111 20.74 2.81 -1.08
C ASN A 111 20.69 1.82 -2.23
N ASP A 112 20.03 0.67 -2.06
CA ASP A 112 19.86 -0.31 -3.14
C ASP A 112 18.93 0.24 -4.23
N VAL A 113 17.82 0.91 -3.84
CA VAL A 113 16.89 1.53 -4.81
C VAL A 113 17.64 2.52 -5.70
N TYR A 114 18.31 3.51 -5.10
CA TYR A 114 18.96 4.60 -5.84
C TYR A 114 20.33 4.24 -6.44
N GLY A 115 20.90 3.12 -6.06
CA GLY A 115 22.11 2.57 -6.64
C GLY A 115 21.78 1.33 -7.46
N ARG A 116 21.97 0.19 -6.85
CA ARG A 116 22.02 -1.12 -7.50
C ARG A 116 20.82 -1.44 -8.41
N TYR A 117 19.58 -1.14 -7.99
CA TYR A 117 18.40 -1.41 -8.81
C TYR A 117 18.34 -0.48 -10.04
N LEU A 118 18.59 0.82 -9.86
CA LEU A 118 18.64 1.75 -10.99
C LEU A 118 19.76 1.41 -11.95
N ASP A 119 20.95 1.06 -11.43
CA ASP A 119 22.11 0.66 -12.24
C ASP A 119 21.81 -0.60 -13.07
N MET A 120 20.99 -1.51 -12.54
CA MET A 120 20.50 -2.68 -13.27
C MET A 120 19.41 -2.35 -14.31
N GLY A 121 18.85 -1.12 -14.31
CA GLY A 121 17.81 -0.69 -15.25
C GLY A 121 16.37 -0.87 -14.75
N PHE A 122 16.16 -1.20 -13.46
CA PHE A 122 14.84 -1.19 -12.84
C PHE A 122 14.47 0.23 -12.41
N ASN A 123 13.30 0.73 -12.82
CA ASN A 123 12.90 2.12 -12.58
C ASN A 123 11.44 2.29 -12.09
N ASN A 124 10.71 1.19 -11.87
CA ASN A 124 9.37 1.26 -11.32
C ASN A 124 9.36 0.62 -9.93
N PHE A 125 9.22 1.48 -8.92
CA PHE A 125 9.20 1.07 -7.53
C PHE A 125 7.85 1.38 -6.91
N LYS A 126 7.29 0.39 -6.21
CA LYS A 126 6.03 0.50 -5.52
C LYS A 126 6.25 0.56 -4.01
N ILE A 127 5.63 1.54 -3.37
CA ILE A 127 5.55 1.62 -1.92
C ILE A 127 4.17 1.09 -1.49
N GLU A 128 4.16 0.11 -0.60
CA GLU A 128 2.94 -0.36 0.05
C GLU A 128 2.45 0.71 1.03
N GLY A 129 1.22 1.22 0.82
CA GLY A 129 0.72 2.40 1.49
C GLY A 129 -0.62 2.23 2.23
N ARG A 130 -0.97 1.00 2.63
CA ARG A 130 -2.26 0.72 3.30
C ARG A 130 -2.18 0.68 4.82
N VAL A 131 -1.06 1.02 5.39
CA VAL A 131 -0.78 0.92 6.82
C VAL A 131 -0.59 2.30 7.44
N PRO A 132 -0.87 2.48 8.74
CA PRO A 132 -0.72 3.76 9.43
C PRO A 132 0.68 4.38 9.26
N ASN A 133 1.70 3.56 9.10
CA ASN A 133 3.11 3.98 9.00
C ASN A 133 3.61 4.23 7.57
N VAL A 134 2.72 4.41 6.60
CA VAL A 134 3.11 4.71 5.21
C VAL A 134 3.99 5.96 5.09
N ILE A 135 3.76 6.94 5.94
CA ILE A 135 4.52 8.18 6.02
C ILE A 135 6.01 7.89 6.25
N GLU A 136 6.34 6.96 7.15
CA GLU A 136 7.73 6.56 7.41
C GLU A 136 8.39 5.97 6.15
N SER A 137 7.65 5.21 5.36
CA SER A 137 8.15 4.72 4.07
C SER A 137 8.44 5.87 3.10
N TYR A 138 7.55 6.85 2.98
CA TYR A 138 7.79 8.02 2.13
C TYR A 138 8.99 8.84 2.61
N VAL A 139 9.09 9.10 3.91
CA VAL A 139 10.24 9.81 4.48
C VAL A 139 11.53 9.04 4.21
N TYR A 140 11.51 7.71 4.38
CA TYR A 140 12.69 6.88 4.16
C TYR A 140 13.18 6.88 2.71
N TYR A 141 12.28 6.77 1.73
CA TYR A 141 12.66 6.66 0.33
C TYR A 141 12.81 7.99 -0.39
N LEU A 142 12.02 9.01 -0.04
CA LEU A 142 11.92 10.26 -0.80
C LEU A 142 12.65 11.44 -0.16
N VAL A 143 13.02 11.33 1.13
CA VAL A 143 13.71 12.40 1.85
C VAL A 143 15.16 12.00 2.08
N LYS A 144 16.10 12.93 1.77
CA LYS A 144 17.53 12.72 2.06
C LYS A 144 17.73 12.47 3.56
N PRO A 145 18.65 11.56 3.95
CA PRO A 145 18.86 11.17 5.34
C PRO A 145 18.98 12.34 6.32
N GLU A 146 19.72 13.38 5.95
CA GLU A 146 19.99 14.56 6.77
C GLU A 146 18.75 15.40 7.08
N TYR A 147 17.67 15.27 6.30
CA TYR A 147 16.43 16.04 6.49
C TYR A 147 15.27 15.21 7.09
N ARG A 148 15.44 13.89 7.27
CA ARG A 148 14.35 13.00 7.67
C ARG A 148 13.74 13.39 9.01
N ASP A 149 14.56 13.68 10.01
CA ASP A 149 14.08 14.03 11.36
C ASP A 149 13.36 15.39 11.36
N ARG A 150 13.83 16.33 10.57
CA ARG A 150 13.17 17.63 10.41
C ARG A 150 11.78 17.45 9.77
N VAL A 151 11.69 16.65 8.69
CA VAL A 151 10.41 16.39 8.02
C VAL A 151 9.43 15.68 8.96
N ARG A 152 9.91 14.68 9.75
CA ARG A 152 9.06 14.02 10.76
C ARG A 152 8.53 15.00 11.78
N LEU A 153 9.38 15.89 12.30
CA LEU A 153 8.98 16.90 13.27
C LEU A 153 7.94 17.87 12.68
N ASP A 154 8.18 18.36 11.47
CA ASP A 154 7.27 19.26 10.79
C ASP A 154 5.90 18.60 10.54
N MET A 155 5.87 17.31 10.17
CA MET A 155 4.63 16.55 10.00
C MET A 155 3.85 16.34 11.32
N LEU A 156 4.57 16.11 12.43
CA LEU A 156 3.94 15.94 13.76
C LEU A 156 3.40 17.27 14.31
N THR A 157 4.03 18.37 13.97
CA THR A 157 3.69 19.72 14.48
C THR A 157 2.79 20.52 13.55
N TYR A 158 2.59 20.03 12.32
CA TYR A 158 1.75 20.72 11.33
C TYR A 158 0.31 20.83 11.83
N ARG A 159 -0.14 22.05 11.94
CA ARG A 159 -1.54 22.39 12.20
C ARG A 159 -2.04 23.20 11.02
N PRO A 160 -2.98 22.69 10.22
CA PRO A 160 -3.55 23.46 9.12
C PRO A 160 -4.16 24.74 9.68
N PRO A 161 -4.01 25.88 9.01
CA PRO A 161 -4.66 27.11 9.39
C PRO A 161 -6.17 26.90 9.51
N VAL A 162 -6.77 27.42 10.59
CA VAL A 162 -8.22 27.28 10.85
C VAL A 162 -9.06 27.85 9.69
N GLN A 163 -8.49 28.75 8.91
CA GLN A 163 -9.12 29.39 7.76
C GLN A 163 -9.29 28.41 6.58
N GLU A 164 -8.33 27.51 6.33
CA GLU A 164 -8.44 26.49 5.27
C GLU A 164 -9.59 25.50 5.54
N VAL A 165 -9.88 25.22 6.81
CA VAL A 165 -11.00 24.35 7.19
C VAL A 165 -12.35 25.01 6.90
N LYS A 166 -12.41 26.36 6.88
CA LYS A 166 -13.63 27.13 6.57
C LYS A 166 -13.85 27.30 5.07
N GLU A 167 -12.78 27.36 4.29
CA GLU A 167 -12.84 27.55 2.82
C GLU A 167 -13.21 26.29 2.06
N HIS A 168 -13.04 25.12 2.68
CA HIS A 168 -13.50 23.85 2.14
C HIS A 168 -14.48 23.15 3.11
N PRO A 169 -15.66 23.72 3.33
CA PRO A 169 -16.69 23.01 4.07
C PRO A 169 -16.98 21.72 3.31
N ARG A 170 -16.63 20.58 3.89
CA ARG A 170 -17.13 19.30 3.38
C ARG A 170 -18.64 19.32 3.62
N LEU A 171 -19.36 19.72 2.61
CA LEU A 171 -20.81 19.63 2.58
C LEU A 171 -21.17 18.16 2.52
N PHE A 172 -21.41 17.55 3.66
CA PHE A 172 -22.09 16.28 3.73
C PHE A 172 -23.56 16.57 3.50
N ILE A 173 -24.00 16.32 2.29
CA ILE A 173 -25.38 16.48 1.88
C ILE A 173 -26.05 15.11 1.92
N ASP A 174 -27.21 14.99 2.58
CA ASP A 174 -28.00 13.77 2.51
C ASP A 174 -28.62 13.60 1.11
N LYS A 175 -29.26 12.44 0.88
CA LYS A 175 -29.94 12.14 -0.39
C LYS A 175 -31.05 13.13 -0.79
N ASN A 176 -31.45 14.05 0.11
CA ASN A 176 -32.48 15.07 -0.09
C ASN A 176 -31.88 16.46 -0.24
N GLY A 177 -30.55 16.59 -0.34
CA GLY A 177 -29.84 17.86 -0.46
C GLY A 177 -29.72 18.67 0.84
N ARG A 178 -29.92 18.04 2.02
CA ARG A 178 -29.83 18.70 3.32
C ARG A 178 -28.44 18.53 3.92
N GLU A 179 -27.89 19.59 4.54
CA GLU A 179 -26.64 19.51 5.28
C GLU A 179 -26.74 18.56 6.48
N ILE A 180 -25.81 17.63 6.58
CA ILE A 180 -25.71 16.74 7.75
C ILE A 180 -24.83 17.44 8.80
N PRO A 181 -25.36 17.75 10.01
CA PRO A 181 -24.58 18.39 11.08
C PRO A 181 -23.39 17.49 11.46
N GLN A 182 -22.18 18.02 11.41
CA GLN A 182 -21.01 17.33 11.94
C GLN A 182 -21.12 17.27 13.46
N ARG A 183 -21.16 16.08 14.04
CA ARG A 183 -20.93 15.92 15.48
C ARG A 183 -19.48 16.30 15.75
N ARG A 184 -19.29 17.35 16.56
CA ARG A 184 -17.98 17.68 17.11
C ARG A 184 -17.56 16.50 17.99
N VAL A 185 -16.43 15.88 17.64
CA VAL A 185 -15.71 14.91 18.49
C VAL A 185 -14.82 15.72 19.42
#